data_f6e62469c903c526f10d5e95eab00fcb
#
_entry.id   f6e62469c903c526f10d5e95eab00fcb
#
_cell.length_a   1.000
_cell.length_b   1.000
_cell.length_c   1.000
_cell.angle_alpha   90.00
_cell.angle_beta   90.00
_cell.angle_gamma   90.00
#
_symmetry.space_group_name_H-M   'P 1'
#
loop_
_entity.id
_entity.type
_entity.pdbx_description
1 polymer ?
#
loop_
_entity_poly.entity_id
_entity_poly.type
_entity_poly.pdbx_seq_one_letter_code
_entity_poly.pdbx_strand_id
1 'polypeptide(L)'
;MSTEVIGIDKPVEIDRKENLRDHRWYWIGRRTQDVILSSLALVVLSPVMLATAIAIVVDDPSAGPIFSQERIGRNGKPFKFYKFRSMCPNAEAKLNDLLEQNEMDGPVFKIKDDPRITRVGKFIRKTSIDELPQFYNVLKGDMSLVGTRPPTVDEFRQYESHQKRRLSAKPGITGLWQVSGRNEIKDFEDVVKLDVQYIDNWSIGLDIKIILKTIKVVFEKGGE
;
A
#
# COMPACT_ATOMS: atom_id res chain seq x y z
N MET A 1 -6.02 -22.38 2.05
CA MET A 1 -5.31 -22.18 3.31
C MET A 1 -6.21 -21.29 4.15
N SER A 2 -6.68 -21.86 5.25
CA SER A 2 -7.72 -21.31 6.11
C SER A 2 -7.20 -20.09 6.90
N THR A 3 -8.12 -19.21 7.24
CA THR A 3 -8.00 -18.03 8.08
C THR A 3 -7.40 -18.28 9.49
N GLU A 4 -7.21 -19.54 9.85
CA GLU A 4 -6.67 -19.97 11.14
C GLU A 4 -5.20 -19.59 11.39
N VAL A 5 -4.42 -19.34 10.33
CA VAL A 5 -2.98 -19.05 10.46
C VAL A 5 -2.69 -17.67 11.05
N ILE A 6 -3.68 -16.76 11.06
CA ILE A 6 -3.45 -15.35 11.47
C ILE A 6 -4.06 -15.03 12.84
N GLY A 7 -4.78 -15.98 13.47
CA GLY A 7 -5.45 -15.74 14.77
C GLY A 7 -6.60 -14.72 14.70
N ILE A 8 -7.22 -14.58 13.51
CA ILE A 8 -8.45 -13.79 13.33
C ILE A 8 -9.62 -14.77 13.44
N ASP A 9 -9.93 -15.19 14.66
CA ASP A 9 -10.99 -16.18 14.94
C ASP A 9 -12.42 -15.67 14.74
N LYS A 10 -12.60 -14.38 14.45
CA LYS A 10 -13.92 -13.78 14.22
C LYS A 10 -13.91 -12.94 12.95
N PRO A 11 -15.02 -12.97 12.17
CA PRO A 11 -15.17 -12.05 11.05
C PRO A 11 -15.06 -10.62 11.58
N VAL A 12 -14.19 -9.83 10.94
CA VAL A 12 -14.02 -8.42 11.29
C VAL A 12 -15.32 -7.71 10.94
N GLU A 13 -16.05 -7.24 11.95
CA GLU A 13 -17.24 -6.43 11.76
C GLU A 13 -16.80 -5.04 11.29
N ILE A 14 -17.10 -4.73 10.05
CA ILE A 14 -16.77 -3.46 9.41
C ILE A 14 -18.08 -2.71 9.22
N ASP A 15 -18.21 -1.56 9.90
CA ASP A 15 -19.34 -0.66 9.67
C ASP A 15 -19.35 -0.21 8.20
N ARG A 16 -20.43 -0.55 7.51
CA ARG A 16 -20.63 -0.23 6.10
C ARG A 16 -21.80 0.74 6.02
N LYS A 17 -21.54 2.01 5.74
CA LYS A 17 -22.61 2.91 5.34
C LYS A 17 -23.24 2.42 4.02
N GLU A 18 -24.55 2.66 3.90
CA GLU A 18 -25.39 2.20 2.78
C GLU A 18 -24.88 2.62 1.38
N ASN A 19 -24.15 3.73 1.32
CA ASN A 19 -23.57 4.30 0.07
C ASN A 19 -22.67 3.34 -0.71
N LEU A 20 -22.26 2.22 -0.10
CA LEU A 20 -21.41 1.21 -0.73
C LEU A 20 -22.18 0.22 -1.61
N ARG A 21 -23.51 0.19 -1.54
CA ARG A 21 -24.31 -0.88 -2.15
C ARG A 21 -24.75 -0.61 -3.58
N ASP A 22 -24.98 0.62 -3.97
CA ASP A 22 -25.88 0.89 -5.08
C ASP A 22 -25.24 1.26 -6.42
N HIS A 23 -23.92 1.33 -6.52
CA HIS A 23 -23.29 1.73 -7.77
C HIS A 23 -22.59 0.56 -8.50
N ARG A 24 -23.37 -0.43 -8.95
CA ARG A 24 -22.84 -1.56 -9.75
C ARG A 24 -21.98 -1.07 -10.94
N TRP A 25 -22.41 -0.04 -11.62
CA TRP A 25 -21.68 0.56 -12.74
C TRP A 25 -20.36 1.21 -12.31
N TYR A 26 -20.31 1.82 -11.14
CA TYR A 26 -19.08 2.33 -10.56
C TYR A 26 -18.05 1.21 -10.36
N TRP A 27 -18.48 0.10 -9.78
CA TRP A 27 -17.58 -1.04 -9.54
C TRP A 27 -17.06 -1.68 -10.83
N ILE A 28 -17.90 -1.77 -11.85
CA ILE A 28 -17.51 -2.26 -13.17
C ILE A 28 -16.52 -1.29 -13.82
N GLY A 29 -16.84 0.00 -13.85
CA GLY A 29 -15.97 1.03 -14.42
C GLY A 29 -14.61 1.08 -13.70
N ARG A 30 -14.62 1.07 -12.38
CA ARG A 30 -13.41 1.03 -11.55
C ARG A 30 -12.57 -0.21 -11.84
N ARG A 31 -13.17 -1.40 -11.89
CA ARG A 31 -12.43 -2.63 -12.20
C ARG A 31 -11.85 -2.61 -13.61
N THR A 32 -12.59 -2.10 -14.57
CA THR A 32 -12.10 -1.92 -15.95
C THR A 32 -10.90 -0.98 -15.99
N GLN A 33 -10.99 0.16 -15.31
CA GLN A 33 -9.88 1.11 -15.15
C GLN A 33 -8.66 0.45 -14.50
N ASP A 34 -8.86 -0.29 -13.40
CA ASP A 34 -7.79 -1.01 -12.70
C ASP A 34 -7.07 -1.99 -13.63
N VAL A 35 -7.82 -2.80 -14.39
CA VAL A 35 -7.26 -3.81 -15.31
C VAL A 35 -6.50 -3.15 -16.46
N ILE A 36 -7.11 -2.16 -17.11
CA ILE A 36 -6.51 -1.49 -18.27
C ILE A 36 -5.22 -0.78 -17.86
N LEU A 37 -5.28 0.08 -16.84
CA LEU A 37 -4.14 0.90 -16.46
C LEU A 37 -3.02 0.07 -15.82
N SER A 38 -3.33 -0.96 -15.02
CA SER A 38 -2.28 -1.83 -14.47
C SER A 38 -1.64 -2.73 -15.51
N SER A 39 -2.40 -3.24 -16.49
CA SER A 39 -1.81 -3.99 -17.62
C SER A 39 -0.89 -3.11 -18.45
N LEU A 40 -1.34 -1.90 -18.79
CA LEU A 40 -0.53 -0.93 -19.52
C LEU A 40 0.75 -0.57 -18.75
N ALA A 41 0.63 -0.29 -17.44
CA ALA A 41 1.77 0.02 -16.60
C ALA A 41 2.78 -1.13 -16.54
N LEU A 42 2.33 -2.38 -16.37
CA LEU A 42 3.20 -3.55 -16.35
C LEU A 42 3.96 -3.74 -17.67
N VAL A 43 3.31 -3.49 -18.82
CA VAL A 43 3.96 -3.60 -20.14
C VAL A 43 4.95 -2.45 -20.35
N VAL A 44 4.50 -1.19 -20.18
CA VAL A 44 5.32 0.00 -20.46
C VAL A 44 6.51 0.11 -19.51
N LEU A 45 6.31 -0.22 -18.22
CA LEU A 45 7.35 -0.13 -17.20
C LEU A 45 8.19 -1.41 -17.07
N SER A 46 7.93 -2.46 -17.86
CA SER A 46 8.69 -3.72 -17.81
C SER A 46 10.20 -3.54 -17.99
N PRO A 47 10.73 -2.66 -18.88
CA PRO A 47 12.18 -2.45 -18.96
C PRO A 47 12.76 -1.83 -17.67
N VAL A 48 12.04 -0.88 -17.06
CA VAL A 48 12.45 -0.27 -15.78
C VAL A 48 12.42 -1.31 -14.67
N MET A 49 11.38 -2.14 -14.63
CA MET A 49 11.25 -3.22 -13.65
C MET A 49 12.37 -4.23 -13.77
N LEU A 50 12.75 -4.62 -15.00
CA LEU A 50 13.85 -5.53 -15.25
C LEU A 50 15.19 -4.93 -14.81
N ALA A 51 15.47 -3.68 -15.20
CA ALA A 51 16.67 -2.97 -14.79
C ALA A 51 16.77 -2.85 -13.26
N THR A 52 15.65 -2.54 -12.61
CA THR A 52 15.57 -2.47 -11.14
C THR A 52 15.85 -3.83 -10.50
N ALA A 53 15.27 -4.91 -11.02
CA ALA A 53 15.50 -6.26 -10.51
C ALA A 53 16.99 -6.65 -10.60
N ILE A 54 17.64 -6.35 -11.73
CA ILE A 54 19.07 -6.58 -11.91
C ILE A 54 19.88 -5.74 -10.93
N ALA A 55 19.60 -4.45 -10.79
CA ALA A 55 20.31 -3.56 -9.87
C ALA A 55 20.23 -4.04 -8.41
N ILE A 56 19.06 -4.52 -7.96
CA ILE A 56 18.88 -5.06 -6.61
C ILE A 56 19.73 -6.32 -6.39
N VAL A 57 19.75 -7.23 -7.36
CA VAL A 57 20.53 -8.47 -7.25
C VAL A 57 22.04 -8.21 -7.31
N VAL A 58 22.46 -7.19 -8.07
CA VAL A 58 23.88 -6.78 -8.12
C VAL A 58 24.32 -6.09 -6.83
N ASP A 59 23.45 -5.24 -6.24
CA ASP A 59 23.72 -4.56 -4.95
C ASP A 59 23.79 -5.55 -3.78
N ASP A 60 22.90 -6.54 -3.77
CA ASP A 60 22.86 -7.59 -2.75
C ASP A 60 22.34 -8.92 -3.34
N PRO A 61 23.25 -9.85 -3.70
CA PRO A 61 22.88 -11.14 -4.29
C PRO A 61 22.32 -12.17 -3.28
N SER A 62 22.28 -11.84 -1.99
CA SER A 62 21.88 -12.79 -0.94
C SER A 62 20.40 -13.13 -0.93
N ALA A 63 19.57 -12.35 -1.64
CA ALA A 63 18.14 -12.59 -1.77
C ALA A 63 17.59 -12.12 -3.12
N GLY A 64 16.39 -12.59 -3.49
CA GLY A 64 15.71 -12.20 -4.73
C GLY A 64 15.30 -10.72 -4.78
N PRO A 65 15.00 -10.18 -5.98
CA PRO A 65 14.66 -8.78 -6.16
C PRO A 65 13.25 -8.43 -5.68
N ILE A 66 12.38 -9.42 -5.51
CA ILE A 66 10.98 -9.21 -5.08
C ILE A 66 10.84 -9.57 -3.60
N PHE A 67 10.33 -8.63 -2.84
CA PHE A 67 9.86 -8.81 -1.48
C PHE A 67 8.36 -9.07 -1.47
N SER A 68 7.92 -10.02 -0.66
CA SER A 68 6.50 -10.28 -0.45
C SER A 68 6.18 -10.36 1.03
N GLN A 69 5.10 -9.69 1.43
CA GLN A 69 4.61 -9.66 2.81
C GLN A 69 3.10 -9.90 2.82
N GLU A 70 2.61 -10.56 3.84
CA GLU A 70 1.17 -10.67 4.06
C GLU A 70 0.61 -9.35 4.60
N ARG A 71 -0.45 -8.86 3.96
CA ARG A 71 -1.14 -7.64 4.32
C ARG A 71 -2.63 -7.87 4.41
N ILE A 72 -3.31 -7.02 5.17
CA ILE A 72 -4.77 -7.11 5.33
C ILE A 72 -5.45 -6.23 4.30
N GLY A 73 -6.30 -6.86 3.51
CA GLY A 73 -7.09 -6.24 2.46
C GLY A 73 -8.54 -5.99 2.84
N ARG A 74 -9.40 -5.85 1.83
CA ARG A 74 -10.81 -5.58 2.02
C ARG A 74 -11.49 -6.62 2.90
N ASN A 75 -12.29 -6.16 3.87
CA ASN A 75 -13.02 -6.98 4.83
C ASN A 75 -12.12 -7.83 5.73
N GLY A 76 -10.89 -7.39 6.00
CA GLY A 76 -9.97 -8.13 6.85
C GLY A 76 -9.33 -9.35 6.18
N LYS A 77 -9.50 -9.56 4.86
CA LYS A 77 -8.94 -10.70 4.16
C LYS A 77 -7.46 -10.51 3.89
N PRO A 78 -6.59 -11.45 4.31
CA PRO A 78 -5.16 -11.36 4.02
C PRO A 78 -4.87 -11.61 2.54
N PHE A 79 -3.81 -10.97 2.03
CA PHE A 79 -3.30 -11.20 0.68
C PHE A 79 -1.79 -10.99 0.63
N LYS A 80 -1.11 -11.58 -0.36
CA LYS A 80 0.31 -11.37 -0.63
C LYS A 80 0.50 -10.04 -1.34
N PHE A 81 1.17 -9.12 -0.68
CA PHE A 81 1.56 -7.81 -1.17
C PHE A 81 2.97 -7.87 -1.74
N TYR A 82 3.21 -7.35 -2.94
CA TYR A 82 4.50 -7.42 -3.62
C TYR A 82 5.15 -6.04 -3.75
N LYS A 83 6.47 -5.99 -3.52
CA LYS A 83 7.33 -4.84 -3.77
C LYS A 83 8.67 -5.29 -4.35
N PHE A 84 9.43 -4.36 -4.92
CA PHE A 84 10.87 -4.58 -5.02
C PHE A 84 11.51 -4.54 -3.64
N ARG A 85 12.52 -5.38 -3.44
CA ARG A 85 13.31 -5.42 -2.21
C ARG A 85 14.15 -4.15 -2.10
N SER A 86 13.83 -3.31 -1.13
CA SER A 86 14.54 -2.08 -0.83
C SER A 86 15.33 -2.13 0.48
N MET A 87 15.22 -3.22 1.23
CA MET A 87 15.88 -3.43 2.51
C MET A 87 16.77 -4.66 2.47
N CYS A 88 17.74 -4.71 3.41
CA CYS A 88 18.61 -5.86 3.59
C CYS A 88 17.80 -7.12 3.99
N PRO A 89 18.32 -8.33 3.77
CA PRO A 89 17.73 -9.55 4.29
C PRO A 89 17.57 -9.46 5.81
N ASN A 90 16.50 -10.09 6.31
CA ASN A 90 16.15 -10.08 7.74
C ASN A 90 15.85 -8.69 8.33
N ALA A 91 15.45 -7.71 7.50
CA ALA A 91 15.07 -6.37 7.96
C ALA A 91 13.93 -6.38 8.98
N GLU A 92 13.01 -7.36 8.88
CA GLU A 92 11.90 -7.53 9.84
C GLU A 92 12.41 -7.93 11.23
N ALA A 93 13.42 -8.81 11.32
CA ALA A 93 14.02 -9.19 12.59
C ALA A 93 14.71 -8.00 13.31
N LYS A 94 15.23 -7.03 12.54
CA LYS A 94 15.85 -5.82 13.05
C LYS A 94 14.85 -4.72 13.44
N LEU A 95 13.55 -4.92 13.16
CA LEU A 95 12.53 -3.91 13.45
C LEU A 95 12.44 -3.62 14.95
N ASN A 96 12.48 -4.65 15.78
CA ASN A 96 12.33 -4.50 17.23
C ASN A 96 13.38 -3.58 17.84
N ASP A 97 14.62 -3.61 17.33
CA ASP A 97 15.71 -2.77 17.80
C ASP A 97 15.55 -1.28 17.41
N LEU A 98 14.62 -1.00 16.51
CA LEU A 98 14.38 0.34 15.97
C LEU A 98 13.04 0.96 16.41
N LEU A 99 12.21 0.22 17.17
CA LEU A 99 10.86 0.69 17.54
C LEU A 99 10.88 2.01 18.30
N GLU A 100 11.88 2.23 19.15
CA GLU A 100 12.04 3.48 19.93
C GLU A 100 12.33 4.71 19.06
N GLN A 101 12.76 4.51 17.80
CA GLN A 101 13.06 5.57 16.85
C GLN A 101 11.87 5.89 15.93
N ASN A 102 10.70 5.33 16.21
CA ASN A 102 9.52 5.57 15.39
C ASN A 102 9.13 7.06 15.40
N GLU A 103 8.93 7.63 14.20
CA GLU A 103 8.54 9.04 14.01
C GLU A 103 7.02 9.21 13.85
N MET A 104 6.25 8.11 13.86
CA MET A 104 4.80 8.12 13.71
C MET A 104 4.12 7.77 15.03
N ASP A 105 2.99 8.40 15.27
CA ASP A 105 2.07 8.00 16.33
C ASP A 105 1.20 6.82 15.86
N GLY A 106 0.92 5.88 16.75
CA GLY A 106 0.08 4.72 16.47
C GLY A 106 0.82 3.52 15.84
N PRO A 107 0.11 2.62 15.15
CA PRO A 107 0.62 1.31 14.75
C PRO A 107 1.58 1.35 13.55
N VAL A 108 1.70 2.47 12.85
CA VAL A 108 2.55 2.60 11.67
C VAL A 108 3.97 2.94 12.09
N PHE A 109 4.93 2.14 11.58
CA PHE A 109 6.35 2.38 11.81
C PHE A 109 7.00 3.15 10.66
N LYS A 110 7.71 4.25 10.98
CA LYS A 110 8.48 5.05 10.03
C LYS A 110 9.70 5.67 10.71
N ILE A 111 10.86 5.56 10.05
CA ILE A 111 12.09 6.27 10.41
C ILE A 111 12.62 6.95 9.14
N LYS A 112 13.07 8.20 9.25
CA LYS A 112 13.60 8.99 8.14
C LYS A 112 14.86 8.37 7.52
N ASP A 113 15.81 7.96 8.35
CA ASP A 113 17.07 7.36 7.93
C ASP A 113 17.14 5.88 8.39
N ASP A 114 16.26 5.05 7.85
CA ASP A 114 16.17 3.64 8.22
C ASP A 114 17.46 2.87 7.80
N PRO A 115 18.25 2.36 8.76
CA PRO A 115 19.54 1.69 8.47
C PRO A 115 19.38 0.37 7.73
N ARG A 116 18.16 -0.16 7.64
CA ARG A 116 17.87 -1.41 6.91
C ARG A 116 17.81 -1.22 5.41
N ILE A 117 17.69 0.03 4.92
CA ILE A 117 17.53 0.33 3.49
C ILE A 117 18.87 0.22 2.79
N THR A 118 18.91 -0.55 1.66
CA THR A 118 20.11 -0.72 0.83
C THR A 118 20.40 0.55 -0.01
N ARG A 119 21.56 0.61 -0.67
CA ARG A 119 21.92 1.75 -1.54
C ARG A 119 20.93 1.89 -2.69
N VAL A 120 20.66 0.80 -3.42
CA VAL A 120 19.64 0.76 -4.47
C VAL A 120 18.25 1.00 -3.87
N GLY A 121 17.99 0.46 -2.67
CA GLY A 121 16.77 0.67 -1.92
C GLY A 121 16.41 2.14 -1.70
N LYS A 122 17.39 2.97 -1.33
CA LYS A 122 17.19 4.43 -1.17
C LYS A 122 16.69 5.08 -2.46
N PHE A 123 17.28 4.73 -3.59
CA PHE A 123 16.90 5.29 -4.88
C PHE A 123 15.49 4.85 -5.30
N ILE A 124 15.17 3.54 -5.23
CA ILE A 124 13.88 3.03 -5.69
C ILE A 124 12.72 3.48 -4.78
N ARG A 125 12.95 3.69 -3.48
CA ARG A 125 11.96 4.27 -2.55
C ARG A 125 11.71 5.74 -2.86
N LYS A 126 12.78 6.52 -3.03
CA LYS A 126 12.67 7.93 -3.40
C LYS A 126 11.90 8.16 -4.71
N THR A 127 11.98 7.23 -5.65
CA THR A 127 11.29 7.29 -6.94
C THR A 127 9.98 6.49 -6.97
N SER A 128 9.58 5.85 -5.87
CA SER A 128 8.43 4.93 -5.78
C SER A 128 8.50 3.75 -6.77
N ILE A 129 9.66 3.47 -7.35
CA ILE A 129 9.88 2.31 -8.24
C ILE A 129 9.68 1.00 -7.47
N ASP A 130 9.97 0.99 -6.17
CA ASP A 130 9.77 -0.18 -5.32
C ASP A 130 8.31 -0.66 -5.28
N GLU A 131 7.36 0.20 -5.58
CA GLU A 131 5.93 -0.09 -5.56
C GLU A 131 5.38 -0.65 -6.90
N LEU A 132 6.17 -0.64 -7.99
CA LEU A 132 5.71 -1.10 -9.31
C LEU A 132 5.16 -2.55 -9.31
N PRO A 133 5.70 -3.52 -8.56
CA PRO A 133 5.12 -4.86 -8.50
C PRO A 133 3.69 -4.91 -7.97
N GLN A 134 3.21 -3.87 -7.28
CA GLN A 134 1.82 -3.79 -6.82
C GLN A 134 0.81 -3.70 -7.97
N PHE A 135 1.20 -3.27 -9.18
CA PHE A 135 0.33 -3.34 -10.35
C PHE A 135 -0.12 -4.78 -10.63
N TYR A 136 0.70 -5.78 -10.29
CA TYR A 136 0.28 -7.18 -10.35
C TYR A 136 -0.80 -7.50 -9.30
N ASN A 137 -0.72 -6.95 -8.09
CA ASN A 137 -1.80 -7.09 -7.09
C ASN A 137 -3.11 -6.46 -7.57
N VAL A 138 -3.03 -5.30 -8.27
CA VAL A 138 -4.20 -4.66 -8.86
C VAL A 138 -4.80 -5.53 -9.97
N LEU A 139 -3.97 -6.04 -10.87
CA LEU A 139 -4.41 -6.91 -11.97
C LEU A 139 -5.05 -8.19 -11.44
N LYS A 140 -4.47 -8.80 -10.41
CA LYS A 140 -5.03 -9.96 -9.73
C LYS A 140 -6.36 -9.66 -9.02
N GLY A 141 -6.57 -8.41 -8.59
CA GLY A 141 -7.79 -7.95 -7.92
C GLY A 141 -7.72 -7.93 -6.39
N ASP A 142 -6.55 -8.16 -5.80
CA ASP A 142 -6.30 -7.98 -4.37
C ASP A 142 -6.32 -6.49 -3.99
N MET A 143 -5.84 -5.64 -4.90
CA MET A 143 -5.77 -4.18 -4.76
C MET A 143 -6.55 -3.46 -5.87
N SER A 144 -6.62 -2.15 -5.77
CA SER A 144 -7.05 -1.19 -6.79
C SER A 144 -5.95 -0.16 -7.01
N LEU A 145 -6.02 0.64 -8.06
CA LEU A 145 -5.10 1.77 -8.24
C LEU A 145 -5.25 2.78 -7.09
N VAL A 146 -6.50 3.12 -6.77
CA VAL A 146 -6.81 4.06 -5.67
C VAL A 146 -7.49 3.30 -4.53
N GLY A 147 -7.13 3.60 -3.29
CA GLY A 147 -7.71 2.97 -2.11
C GLY A 147 -6.97 3.33 -0.83
N THR A 148 -7.27 2.62 0.23
CA THR A 148 -6.57 2.79 1.51
C THR A 148 -5.25 2.00 1.51
N ARG A 149 -4.24 2.45 2.26
CA ARG A 149 -3.00 1.66 2.41
C ARG A 149 -3.29 0.36 3.16
N PRO A 150 -2.88 -0.81 2.63
CA PRO A 150 -3.07 -2.07 3.34
C PRO A 150 -2.14 -2.15 4.57
N PRO A 151 -2.69 -2.38 5.78
CA PRO A 151 -1.87 -2.58 6.96
C PRO A 151 -1.14 -3.92 6.93
N THR A 152 -0.03 -4.00 7.65
CA THR A 152 0.57 -5.29 8.03
C THR A 152 -0.37 -6.03 9.00
N VAL A 153 -0.11 -7.32 9.22
CA VAL A 153 -0.87 -8.10 10.21
C VAL A 153 -0.71 -7.50 11.61
N ASP A 154 0.48 -7.06 11.96
CA ASP A 154 0.78 -6.49 13.29
C ASP A 154 0.18 -5.09 13.47
N GLU A 155 0.21 -4.23 12.44
CA GLU A 155 -0.53 -2.97 12.45
C GLU A 155 -2.03 -3.22 12.67
N PHE A 156 -2.61 -4.18 11.94
CA PHE A 156 -4.03 -4.48 12.03
C PHE A 156 -4.46 -5.01 13.41
N ARG A 157 -3.63 -5.78 14.08
CA ARG A 157 -3.89 -6.28 15.43
C ARG A 157 -4.05 -5.15 16.46
N GLN A 158 -3.40 -4.01 16.20
CA GLN A 158 -3.45 -2.81 17.05
C GLN A 158 -4.62 -1.88 16.70
N TYR A 159 -5.37 -2.14 15.62
CA TYR A 159 -6.46 -1.27 15.19
C TYR A 159 -7.65 -1.34 16.13
N GLU A 160 -8.11 -0.17 16.54
CA GLU A 160 -9.41 0.00 17.19
C GLU A 160 -10.59 -0.24 16.23
N SER A 161 -11.79 -0.44 16.78
CA SER A 161 -12.97 -0.80 15.97
C SER A 161 -13.30 0.24 14.89
N HIS A 162 -13.21 1.54 15.20
CA HIS A 162 -13.49 2.61 14.24
C HIS A 162 -12.45 2.69 13.13
N GLN A 163 -11.17 2.40 13.43
CA GLN A 163 -10.08 2.40 12.47
C GLN A 163 -10.23 1.29 11.41
N LYS A 164 -10.87 0.17 11.77
CA LYS A 164 -11.15 -0.95 10.86
C LYS A 164 -12.07 -0.57 9.70
N ARG A 165 -12.82 0.55 9.80
CA ARG A 165 -13.65 1.04 8.71
C ARG A 165 -12.88 1.31 7.43
N ARG A 166 -11.60 1.68 7.51
CA ARG A 166 -10.72 1.85 6.35
C ARG A 166 -10.55 0.57 5.51
N LEU A 167 -10.85 -0.61 6.06
CA LEU A 167 -10.80 -1.90 5.37
C LEU A 167 -12.12 -2.24 4.63
N SER A 168 -13.12 -1.36 4.64
CA SER A 168 -14.35 -1.56 3.85
C SER A 168 -14.11 -1.39 2.35
N ALA A 169 -13.07 -0.68 1.96
CA ALA A 169 -12.60 -0.53 0.58
C ALA A 169 -11.48 -1.53 0.23
N LYS A 170 -11.26 -1.79 -1.07
CA LYS A 170 -10.02 -2.44 -1.51
C LYS A 170 -8.83 -1.53 -1.23
N PRO A 171 -7.68 -2.08 -0.80
CA PRO A 171 -6.46 -1.29 -0.68
C PRO A 171 -6.01 -0.77 -2.04
N GLY A 172 -5.35 0.38 -2.04
CA GLY A 172 -4.83 1.04 -3.23
C GLY A 172 -3.30 1.10 -3.28
N ILE A 173 -2.75 1.27 -4.49
CA ILE A 173 -1.36 1.69 -4.67
C ILE A 173 -1.22 3.13 -4.16
N THR A 174 -2.21 3.97 -4.45
CA THR A 174 -2.33 5.33 -3.93
C THR A 174 -3.67 5.56 -3.24
N GLY A 175 -3.78 6.65 -2.49
CA GLY A 175 -5.00 6.99 -1.76
C GLY A 175 -5.04 8.46 -1.38
N LEU A 176 -6.19 8.90 -0.85
CA LEU A 176 -6.42 10.31 -0.54
C LEU A 176 -5.38 10.85 0.46
N TRP A 177 -5.08 10.12 1.55
CA TRP A 177 -4.09 10.55 2.53
C TRP A 177 -2.67 10.63 1.93
N GLN A 178 -2.29 9.71 1.04
CA GLN A 178 -0.97 9.69 0.40
C GLN A 178 -0.72 10.93 -0.47
N VAL A 179 -1.77 11.50 -1.08
CA VAL A 179 -1.66 12.73 -1.89
C VAL A 179 -2.01 14.01 -1.14
N SER A 180 -2.35 13.91 0.16
CA SER A 180 -2.74 15.04 1.01
C SER A 180 -1.66 15.47 2.02
N GLY A 181 -0.39 15.13 1.77
CA GLY A 181 0.71 15.47 2.66
C GLY A 181 1.25 14.27 3.46
N ARG A 182 1.40 13.13 2.80
CA ARG A 182 1.88 11.84 3.35
C ARG A 182 2.98 11.98 4.41
N ASN A 183 3.96 12.85 4.19
CA ASN A 183 5.13 13.01 5.07
C ASN A 183 4.91 14.00 6.21
N GLU A 184 3.84 14.78 6.14
CA GLU A 184 3.50 15.82 7.13
C GLU A 184 2.48 15.30 8.16
N ILE A 185 1.73 14.24 7.80
CA ILE A 185 0.72 13.62 8.67
C ILE A 185 1.42 12.59 9.56
N LYS A 186 1.52 12.89 10.85
CA LYS A 186 2.13 12.01 11.87
C LYS A 186 1.08 11.25 12.69
N ASP A 187 -0.09 11.86 12.90
CA ASP A 187 -1.19 11.25 13.64
C ASP A 187 -1.91 10.20 12.78
N PHE A 188 -1.98 8.98 13.28
CA PHE A 188 -2.68 7.89 12.61
C PHE A 188 -4.20 8.14 12.48
N GLU A 189 -4.81 8.86 13.42
CA GLU A 189 -6.22 9.22 13.34
C GLU A 189 -6.53 10.14 12.14
N ASP A 190 -5.61 11.02 11.78
CA ASP A 190 -5.78 11.86 10.59
C ASP A 190 -5.65 11.04 9.30
N VAL A 191 -4.79 10.01 9.29
CA VAL A 191 -4.76 9.02 8.20
C VAL A 191 -6.11 8.30 8.08
N VAL A 192 -6.67 7.83 9.20
CA VAL A 192 -7.97 7.16 9.24
C VAL A 192 -9.09 8.07 8.74
N LYS A 193 -9.12 9.34 9.17
CA LYS A 193 -10.12 10.33 8.70
C LYS A 193 -10.08 10.51 7.19
N LEU A 194 -8.89 10.66 6.60
CA LEU A 194 -8.74 10.83 5.15
C LEU A 194 -9.13 9.57 4.38
N ASP A 195 -8.79 8.38 4.88
CA ASP A 195 -9.19 7.12 4.27
C ASP A 195 -10.71 6.93 4.33
N VAL A 196 -11.35 7.27 5.46
CA VAL A 196 -12.81 7.22 5.62
C VAL A 196 -13.49 8.27 4.74
N GLN A 197 -12.92 9.48 4.65
CA GLN A 197 -13.42 10.52 3.75
C GLN A 197 -13.40 10.06 2.29
N TYR A 198 -12.35 9.36 1.85
CA TYR A 198 -12.30 8.77 0.52
C TYR A 198 -13.41 7.73 0.33
N ILE A 199 -13.59 6.83 1.31
CA ILE A 199 -14.60 5.77 1.26
C ILE A 199 -16.02 6.35 1.19
N ASP A 200 -16.29 7.42 1.90
CA ASP A 200 -17.62 8.05 1.94
C ASP A 200 -17.94 8.85 0.66
N ASN A 201 -16.93 9.30 -0.08
CA ASN A 201 -17.08 10.19 -1.23
C ASN A 201 -16.52 9.60 -2.54
N TRP A 202 -16.20 8.32 -2.58
CA TRP A 202 -15.56 7.75 -3.75
C TRP A 202 -16.40 7.89 -5.03
N SER A 203 -15.71 8.17 -6.12
CA SER A 203 -16.26 8.28 -7.45
C SER A 203 -15.12 8.11 -8.46
N ILE A 204 -15.44 7.77 -9.71
CA ILE A 204 -14.44 7.69 -10.79
C ILE A 204 -13.69 9.03 -10.93
N GLY A 205 -14.40 10.16 -10.81
CA GLY A 205 -13.78 11.49 -10.88
C GLY A 205 -12.79 11.73 -9.73
N LEU A 206 -13.10 11.28 -8.50
CA LEU A 206 -12.19 11.36 -7.37
C LEU A 206 -10.97 10.44 -7.57
N ASP A 207 -11.17 9.22 -8.07
CA ASP A 207 -10.08 8.29 -8.37
C ASP A 207 -9.11 8.90 -9.41
N ILE A 208 -9.61 9.46 -10.50
CA ILE A 208 -8.79 10.14 -11.51
C ILE A 208 -8.02 11.32 -10.89
N LYS A 209 -8.68 12.14 -10.06
CA LYS A 209 -8.04 13.27 -9.38
C LYS A 209 -6.90 12.80 -8.46
N ILE A 210 -7.08 11.71 -7.73
CA ILE A 210 -6.05 11.13 -6.88
C ILE A 210 -4.90 10.59 -7.72
N ILE A 211 -5.15 9.87 -8.82
CA ILE A 211 -4.11 9.37 -9.73
C ILE A 211 -3.27 10.53 -10.29
N LEU A 212 -3.90 11.59 -10.78
CA LEU A 212 -3.19 12.76 -11.31
C LEU A 212 -2.34 13.46 -10.23
N LYS A 213 -2.89 13.60 -9.02
CA LYS A 213 -2.12 14.14 -7.88
C LYS A 213 -0.95 13.22 -7.50
N THR A 214 -1.12 11.90 -7.56
CA THR A 214 -0.03 10.95 -7.29
C THR A 214 1.14 11.15 -8.25
N ILE A 215 0.84 11.24 -9.55
CA ILE A 215 1.85 11.50 -10.56
C ILE A 215 2.62 12.79 -10.22
N LYS A 216 1.88 13.88 -9.91
CA LYS A 216 2.50 15.14 -9.52
C LYS A 216 3.40 15.00 -8.28
N VAL A 217 2.93 14.33 -7.22
CA VAL A 217 3.68 14.14 -5.97
C VAL A 217 4.96 13.33 -6.19
N VAL A 218 4.90 12.27 -7.00
CA VAL A 218 6.08 11.44 -7.33
C VAL A 218 7.14 12.26 -8.05
N PHE A 219 6.75 13.15 -8.98
CA PHE A 219 7.71 13.98 -9.71
C PHE A 219 8.25 15.18 -8.90
N GLU A 220 7.44 15.77 -8.00
CA GLU A 220 7.83 16.98 -7.27
C GLU A 220 8.53 16.71 -5.93
N LYS A 221 8.06 15.73 -5.17
CA LYS A 221 8.52 15.48 -3.79
C LYS A 221 9.30 14.17 -3.62
N GLY A 222 9.34 13.31 -4.65
CA GLY A 222 9.81 11.94 -4.52
C GLY A 222 8.83 11.06 -3.74
N GLY A 223 9.13 9.76 -3.65
CA GLY A 223 8.25 8.75 -3.04
C GLY A 223 8.31 8.63 -1.51
N GLU A 224 9.27 9.28 -0.85
CA GLU A 224 9.43 9.27 0.63
C GLU A 224 8.84 10.48 1.30
#